data_bc2be0c7733ae618d2b3ccdd456438cb
#
_entry.id   bc2be0c7733ae618d2b3ccdd456438cb
#
_cell.length_a   1.000
_cell.length_b   1.000
_cell.length_c   1.000
_cell.angle_alpha   90.00
_cell.angle_beta   90.00
_cell.angle_gamma   90.00
#
_symmetry.space_group_name_H-M   'P 1'
#
loop_
_entity.id
_entity.type
_entity.pdbx_description
1 polymer ?
#
loop_
_entity_poly.entity_id
_entity_poly.type
_entity_poly.pdbx_seq_one_letter_code
_entity_poly.pdbx_strand_id
1 'polypeptide(L)'
;HGRYIELMESTDRRVRKDTFMVIYETYQKYLNTFASTLSSNVKKNVFSAQVRNYKNARHDALSQNQIPENVYDQLIAAVGEQLHLLKRNVRLRKRVLGVDELHMYDLYTPLVQDVKMKVTYEEAKEMMLQGLAILGQEYVSVLKQAFQEGWVDVYELSLIHI
;
A
#
# COMPACT_ATOMS: atom_id res chain seq x y z
N HIS A 1 -6.06 -2.69 -13.91
CA HIS A 1 -5.71 -2.41 -12.50
C HIS A 1 -4.25 -2.74 -12.21
N GLY A 2 -3.70 -3.87 -12.67
CA GLY A 2 -2.30 -4.27 -12.46
C GLY A 2 -1.25 -3.28 -12.97
N ARG A 3 -1.56 -2.54 -14.03
CA ARG A 3 -0.64 -1.54 -14.60
C ARG A 3 -0.74 -0.14 -13.98
N TYR A 4 -1.57 0.05 -12.93
CA TYR A 4 -1.80 1.38 -12.36
C TYR A 4 -0.52 2.00 -11.80
N ILE A 5 0.23 1.26 -11.00
CA ILE A 5 1.46 1.76 -10.37
C ILE A 5 2.51 2.08 -11.44
N GLU A 6 2.72 1.17 -12.40
CA GLU A 6 3.64 1.38 -13.53
C GLU A 6 3.34 2.70 -14.27
N LEU A 7 2.06 2.95 -14.57
CA LEU A 7 1.64 4.17 -15.28
C LEU A 7 1.75 5.42 -14.39
N MET A 8 1.55 5.28 -13.07
CA MET A 8 1.72 6.38 -12.11
C MET A 8 3.18 6.73 -11.84
N GLU A 9 4.11 5.81 -12.11
CA GLU A 9 5.57 6.03 -12.05
C GLU A 9 6.14 6.61 -13.36
N SER A 10 5.33 6.71 -14.42
CA SER A 10 5.76 7.25 -15.70
C SER A 10 6.40 8.64 -15.55
N THR A 11 7.48 8.89 -16.28
CA THR A 11 8.11 10.22 -16.35
C THR A 11 7.24 11.23 -17.09
N ASP A 12 6.36 10.78 -17.99
CA ASP A 12 5.37 11.64 -18.67
C ASP A 12 4.21 11.99 -17.69
N ARG A 13 4.17 13.27 -17.32
CA ARG A 13 3.14 13.79 -16.41
C ARG A 13 1.72 13.63 -16.94
N ARG A 14 1.52 13.69 -18.26
CA ARG A 14 0.21 13.50 -18.87
C ARG A 14 -0.28 12.09 -18.65
N VAL A 15 0.58 11.08 -18.84
CA VAL A 15 0.24 9.66 -18.61
C VAL A 15 -0.20 9.44 -17.15
N ARG A 16 0.54 10.00 -16.18
CA ARG A 16 0.17 9.91 -14.75
C ARG A 16 -1.18 10.55 -14.47
N LYS A 17 -1.39 11.77 -14.98
CA LYS A 17 -2.64 12.52 -14.81
C LYS A 17 -3.83 11.74 -15.39
N ASP A 18 -3.71 11.29 -16.64
CA ASP A 18 -4.79 10.57 -17.32
C ASP A 18 -5.10 9.25 -16.61
N THR A 19 -4.09 8.52 -16.17
CA THR A 19 -4.24 7.29 -15.37
C THR A 19 -4.98 7.56 -14.06
N PHE A 20 -4.60 8.61 -13.35
CA PHE A 20 -5.25 9.02 -12.11
C PHE A 20 -6.71 9.38 -12.35
N MET A 21 -6.99 10.22 -13.35
CA MET A 21 -8.34 10.66 -13.67
C MET A 21 -9.25 9.50 -14.04
N VAL A 22 -8.82 8.60 -14.90
CA VAL A 22 -9.63 7.43 -15.34
C VAL A 22 -10.04 6.55 -14.16
N ILE A 23 -9.14 6.31 -13.20
CA ILE A 23 -9.47 5.50 -12.02
C ILE A 23 -10.48 6.22 -11.13
N TYR A 24 -10.24 7.49 -10.80
CA TYR A 24 -11.14 8.22 -9.91
C TYR A 24 -12.50 8.53 -10.54
N GLU A 25 -12.57 8.80 -11.84
CA GLU A 25 -13.83 8.90 -12.59
C GLU A 25 -14.62 7.58 -12.55
N THR A 26 -13.90 6.45 -12.63
CA THR A 26 -14.54 5.13 -12.50
C THR A 26 -15.11 4.94 -11.09
N TYR A 27 -14.33 5.27 -10.04
CA TYR A 27 -14.83 5.21 -8.65
C TYR A 27 -16.02 6.14 -8.42
N GLN A 28 -16.01 7.32 -9.03
CA GLN A 28 -17.12 8.26 -8.91
C GLN A 28 -18.43 7.71 -9.47
N LYS A 29 -18.39 6.90 -10.54
CA LYS A 29 -19.60 6.23 -11.07
C LYS A 29 -20.23 5.24 -10.07
N TYR A 30 -19.44 4.72 -9.14
CA TYR A 30 -19.87 3.78 -8.10
C TYR A 30 -19.99 4.43 -6.71
N LEU A 31 -19.96 5.75 -6.61
CA LEU A 31 -19.91 6.48 -5.34
C LEU A 31 -21.04 6.05 -4.38
N ASN A 32 -22.28 5.92 -4.88
CA ASN A 32 -23.42 5.50 -4.06
C ASN A 32 -23.27 4.07 -3.53
N THR A 33 -22.71 3.17 -4.35
CA THR A 33 -22.43 1.79 -3.93
C THR A 33 -21.37 1.77 -2.83
N PHE A 34 -20.29 2.51 -3.00
CA PHE A 34 -19.25 2.63 -1.97
C PHE A 34 -19.76 3.27 -0.68
N ALA A 35 -20.57 4.32 -0.80
CA ALA A 35 -21.21 4.95 0.36
C ALA A 35 -22.13 3.98 1.12
N SER A 36 -22.92 3.19 0.39
CA SER A 36 -23.82 2.18 0.97
C SER A 36 -23.05 1.06 1.65
N THR A 37 -21.99 0.52 1.02
CA THR A 37 -21.15 -0.54 1.61
C THR A 37 -20.41 -0.06 2.83
N LEU A 38 -19.84 1.16 2.80
CA LEU A 38 -19.19 1.77 3.96
C LEU A 38 -20.18 1.97 5.11
N SER A 39 -21.37 2.55 4.82
CA SER A 39 -22.42 2.75 5.81
C SER A 39 -22.86 1.43 6.46
N SER A 40 -23.01 0.38 5.65
CA SER A 40 -23.38 -0.96 6.14
C SER A 40 -22.30 -1.55 7.04
N ASN A 41 -21.02 -1.37 6.69
CA ASN A 41 -19.91 -1.83 7.52
C ASN A 41 -19.85 -1.06 8.86
N VAL A 42 -20.06 0.26 8.84
CA VAL A 42 -20.12 1.07 10.08
C VAL A 42 -21.28 0.60 10.97
N LYS A 43 -22.49 0.41 10.40
CA LYS A 43 -23.66 -0.09 11.15
C LYS A 43 -23.42 -1.47 11.75
N LYS A 44 -22.79 -2.37 11.02
CA LYS A 44 -22.39 -3.70 11.51
C LYS A 44 -21.47 -3.59 12.73
N ASN A 45 -20.46 -2.73 12.66
CA ASN A 45 -19.49 -2.55 13.75
C ASN A 45 -20.17 -1.91 14.99
N VAL A 46 -21.07 -0.93 14.79
CA VAL A 46 -21.85 -0.34 15.90
C VAL A 46 -22.75 -1.38 16.53
N PHE A 47 -23.48 -2.18 15.71
CA PHE A 47 -24.31 -3.27 16.20
C PHE A 47 -23.49 -4.29 17.03
N SER A 48 -22.34 -4.74 16.52
CA SER A 48 -21.44 -5.66 17.21
C SER A 48 -21.05 -5.13 18.60
N ALA A 49 -20.64 -3.86 18.65
CA ALA A 49 -20.25 -3.22 19.90
C ALA A 49 -21.42 -3.16 20.92
N GLN A 50 -22.62 -2.79 20.46
CA GLN A 50 -23.80 -2.70 21.30
C GLN A 50 -24.23 -4.07 21.88
N VAL A 51 -24.31 -5.09 21.03
CA VAL A 51 -24.73 -6.45 21.45
C VAL A 51 -23.74 -7.07 22.43
N ARG A 52 -22.46 -6.76 22.30
CA ARG A 52 -21.39 -7.23 23.18
C ARG A 52 -21.12 -6.33 24.37
N ASN A 53 -21.91 -5.28 24.55
CA ASN A 53 -21.79 -4.31 25.65
C ASN A 53 -20.43 -3.56 25.68
N TYR A 54 -19.85 -3.30 24.51
CA TYR A 54 -18.70 -2.41 24.41
C TYR A 54 -19.13 -0.94 24.38
N LYS A 55 -18.28 -0.05 24.86
CA LYS A 55 -18.54 1.39 24.91
C LYS A 55 -18.84 2.00 23.52
N ASN A 56 -18.12 1.55 22.50
CA ASN A 56 -18.27 1.95 21.09
C ASN A 56 -17.54 0.96 20.17
N ALA A 57 -17.71 1.11 18.86
CA ALA A 57 -17.11 0.23 17.87
C ALA A 57 -15.55 0.24 17.89
N ARG A 58 -14.91 1.37 18.26
CA ARG A 58 -13.46 1.44 18.43
C ARG A 58 -12.99 0.57 19.60
N HIS A 59 -13.70 0.64 20.73
CA HIS A 59 -13.39 -0.20 21.89
C HIS A 59 -13.55 -1.69 21.55
N ASP A 60 -14.62 -2.10 20.86
CA ASP A 60 -14.79 -3.48 20.38
C ASP A 60 -13.60 -3.93 19.53
N ALA A 61 -13.24 -3.14 18.52
CA ALA A 61 -12.14 -3.46 17.58
C ALA A 61 -10.77 -3.60 18.31
N LEU A 62 -10.45 -2.69 19.23
CA LEU A 62 -9.16 -2.68 19.91
C LEU A 62 -9.08 -3.76 21.01
N SER A 63 -10.21 -4.09 21.65
CA SER A 63 -10.26 -5.08 22.73
C SER A 63 -9.88 -6.49 22.28
N GLN A 64 -10.12 -6.82 21.02
CA GLN A 64 -9.75 -8.13 20.44
C GLN A 64 -8.24 -8.39 20.53
N ASN A 65 -7.43 -7.33 20.46
CA ASN A 65 -5.97 -7.39 20.57
C ASN A 65 -5.48 -6.83 21.92
N GLN A 66 -6.39 -6.58 22.88
CA GLN A 66 -6.08 -6.00 24.19
C GLN A 66 -5.33 -4.65 24.10
N ILE A 67 -5.64 -3.84 23.08
CA ILE A 67 -5.02 -2.53 22.87
C ILE A 67 -5.85 -1.46 23.58
N PRO A 68 -5.27 -0.70 24.53
CA PRO A 68 -5.95 0.43 25.16
C PRO A 68 -6.29 1.54 24.14
N GLU A 69 -7.44 2.20 24.30
CA GLU A 69 -7.89 3.27 23.37
C GLU A 69 -6.90 4.44 23.29
N ASN A 70 -6.19 4.73 24.38
CA ASN A 70 -5.19 5.80 24.40
C ASN A 70 -4.00 5.54 23.45
N VAL A 71 -3.66 4.28 23.16
CA VAL A 71 -2.61 3.95 22.17
C VAL A 71 -3.03 4.42 20.78
N TYR A 72 -4.31 4.24 20.43
CA TYR A 72 -4.86 4.75 19.18
C TYR A 72 -4.83 6.28 19.10
N ASP A 73 -5.24 6.96 20.16
CA ASP A 73 -5.23 8.43 20.23
C ASP A 73 -3.79 8.99 20.17
N GLN A 74 -2.86 8.36 20.90
CA GLN A 74 -1.43 8.72 20.86
C GLN A 74 -0.79 8.53 19.48
N LEU A 75 -1.16 7.46 18.75
CA LEU A 75 -0.69 7.26 17.37
C LEU A 75 -1.10 8.42 16.46
N ILE A 76 -2.37 8.83 16.54
CA ILE A 76 -2.88 9.96 15.75
C ILE A 76 -2.14 11.25 16.12
N ALA A 77 -1.95 11.51 17.41
CA ALA A 77 -1.24 12.69 17.90
C ALA A 77 0.22 12.69 17.41
N ALA A 78 0.94 11.58 17.58
CA ALA A 78 2.35 11.46 17.19
C ALA A 78 2.54 11.65 15.67
N VAL A 79 1.65 11.06 14.86
CA VAL A 79 1.68 11.28 13.40
C VAL A 79 1.34 12.73 13.07
N GLY A 80 0.36 13.32 13.75
CA GLY A 80 -0.04 14.71 13.57
C GLY A 80 1.11 15.69 13.82
N GLU A 81 1.88 15.49 14.89
CA GLU A 81 3.07 16.29 15.21
C GLU A 81 4.15 16.23 14.13
N GLN A 82 4.28 15.09 13.43
CA GLN A 82 5.28 14.87 12.41
C GLN A 82 4.84 15.27 10.98
N LEU A 83 3.63 15.78 10.78
CA LEU A 83 3.14 16.22 9.46
C LEU A 83 4.03 17.27 8.78
N HIS A 84 4.81 18.02 9.55
CA HIS A 84 5.78 18.97 9.01
C HIS A 84 6.89 18.28 8.16
N LEU A 85 7.27 17.05 8.51
CA LEU A 85 8.22 16.24 7.73
C LEU A 85 7.62 15.81 6.39
N LEU A 86 6.36 15.37 6.39
CA LEU A 86 5.64 15.06 5.16
C LEU A 86 5.53 16.29 4.24
N LYS A 87 5.16 17.45 4.80
CA LYS A 87 5.11 18.71 4.05
C LYS A 87 6.48 19.10 3.48
N ARG A 88 7.58 18.82 4.22
CA ARG A 88 8.95 19.03 3.73
C ARG A 88 9.29 18.12 2.56
N ASN A 89 8.92 16.83 2.63
CA ASN A 89 9.09 15.87 1.54
C ASN A 89 8.32 16.31 0.29
N VAL A 90 7.05 16.70 0.43
CA VAL A 90 6.20 17.19 -0.68
C VAL A 90 6.84 18.40 -1.36
N ARG A 91 7.38 19.36 -0.58
CA ARG A 91 8.10 20.52 -1.15
C ARG A 91 9.38 20.12 -1.88
N LEU A 92 10.12 19.12 -1.37
CA LEU A 92 11.28 18.57 -2.05
C LEU A 92 10.89 17.96 -3.39
N ARG A 93 9.86 17.09 -3.40
CA ARG A 93 9.34 16.47 -4.64
C ARG A 93 8.94 17.52 -5.67
N LYS A 94 8.17 18.55 -5.27
CA LYS A 94 7.79 19.65 -6.14
C LYS A 94 9.01 20.29 -6.84
N ARG A 95 10.07 20.55 -6.06
CA ARG A 95 11.31 21.18 -6.55
C ARG A 95 12.07 20.27 -7.52
N VAL A 96 12.24 18.99 -7.15
CA VAL A 96 13.00 18.02 -7.95
C VAL A 96 12.28 17.71 -9.27
N LEU A 97 10.94 17.59 -9.22
CA LEU A 97 10.13 17.35 -10.42
C LEU A 97 9.94 18.60 -11.31
N GLY A 98 10.33 19.80 -10.83
CA GLY A 98 10.24 21.03 -11.59
C GLY A 98 8.80 21.43 -11.95
N VAL A 99 7.83 21.11 -11.10
CA VAL A 99 6.40 21.42 -11.35
C VAL A 99 5.94 22.62 -10.55
N ASP A 100 5.09 23.46 -11.15
CA ASP A 100 4.53 24.64 -10.47
C ASP A 100 3.58 24.26 -9.34
N GLU A 101 2.83 23.18 -9.53
CA GLU A 101 1.93 22.62 -8.55
C GLU A 101 2.07 21.09 -8.52
N LEU A 102 2.28 20.54 -7.31
CA LEU A 102 2.38 19.09 -7.11
C LEU A 102 0.96 18.53 -6.86
N HIS A 103 0.56 17.59 -7.67
CA HIS A 103 -0.70 16.87 -7.55
C HIS A 103 -0.48 15.44 -7.03
N MET A 104 -1.57 14.77 -6.62
CA MET A 104 -1.52 13.40 -6.12
C MET A 104 -0.90 12.43 -7.13
N TYR A 105 -1.11 12.64 -8.43
CA TYR A 105 -0.50 11.82 -9.49
C TYR A 105 1.02 12.04 -9.67
N ASP A 106 1.61 13.02 -9.00
CA ASP A 106 3.05 13.25 -9.01
C ASP A 106 3.80 12.56 -7.86
N LEU A 107 3.06 11.96 -6.90
CA LEU A 107 3.66 11.38 -5.69
C LEU A 107 4.39 10.05 -5.93
N TYR A 108 4.03 9.30 -6.96
CA TYR A 108 4.63 8.01 -7.28
C TYR A 108 5.86 8.13 -8.18
N THR A 109 6.04 9.27 -8.85
CA THR A 109 7.15 9.47 -9.79
C THR A 109 8.49 9.34 -9.08
N PRO A 110 9.43 8.53 -9.60
CA PRO A 110 10.79 8.47 -9.10
C PRO A 110 11.47 9.84 -9.12
N LEU A 111 12.14 10.20 -8.03
CA LEU A 111 12.91 11.47 -7.95
C LEU A 111 14.29 11.34 -8.58
N VAL A 112 14.82 10.13 -8.63
CA VAL A 112 16.10 9.82 -9.27
C VAL A 112 15.77 9.13 -10.59
N GLN A 113 16.15 9.77 -11.70
CA GLN A 113 16.00 9.21 -13.03
C GLN A 113 17.09 8.17 -13.27
N ASP A 114 16.76 7.15 -14.05
CA ASP A 114 17.69 6.15 -14.62
C ASP A 114 18.26 5.04 -13.71
N VAL A 115 17.61 4.70 -12.61
CA VAL A 115 17.90 3.40 -11.98
C VAL A 115 16.90 2.35 -12.51
N LYS A 116 16.98 2.04 -13.80
CA LYS A 116 16.24 0.90 -14.38
C LYS A 116 17.05 -0.38 -14.16
N MET A 117 16.93 -0.94 -12.98
CA MET A 117 17.43 -2.29 -12.72
C MET A 117 16.37 -3.28 -13.23
N LYS A 118 16.66 -3.94 -14.35
CA LYS A 118 15.87 -5.10 -14.79
C LYS A 118 16.49 -6.32 -14.16
N VAL A 119 15.78 -6.94 -13.25
CA VAL A 119 16.18 -8.18 -12.60
C VAL A 119 15.26 -9.28 -13.12
N THR A 120 15.85 -10.31 -13.70
CA THR A 120 15.11 -11.51 -14.10
C THR A 120 14.72 -12.32 -12.87
N TYR A 121 13.75 -13.21 -13.00
CA TYR A 121 13.35 -14.08 -11.90
C TYR A 121 14.51 -14.94 -11.38
N GLU A 122 15.36 -15.46 -12.29
CA GLU A 122 16.53 -16.27 -11.92
C GLU A 122 17.55 -15.44 -11.13
N GLU A 123 17.86 -14.23 -11.58
CA GLU A 123 18.73 -13.31 -10.85
C GLU A 123 18.14 -12.94 -9.47
N ALA A 124 16.84 -12.71 -9.38
CA ALA A 124 16.17 -12.44 -8.11
C ALA A 124 16.30 -13.63 -7.12
N LYS A 125 16.14 -14.88 -7.60
CA LYS A 125 16.36 -16.08 -6.78
C LYS A 125 17.77 -16.12 -6.22
N GLU A 126 18.77 -15.89 -7.07
CA GLU A 126 20.18 -15.89 -6.64
C GLU A 126 20.45 -14.79 -5.60
N MET A 127 19.97 -13.57 -5.85
CA MET A 127 20.10 -12.45 -4.90
C MET A 127 19.44 -12.79 -3.55
N MET A 128 18.26 -13.40 -3.56
CA MET A 128 17.57 -13.81 -2.33
C MET A 128 18.35 -14.87 -1.57
N LEU A 129 18.86 -15.90 -2.26
CA LEU A 129 19.65 -16.96 -1.64
C LEU A 129 20.95 -16.43 -1.02
N GLN A 130 21.59 -15.47 -1.68
CA GLN A 130 22.80 -14.81 -1.15
C GLN A 130 22.48 -13.89 0.02
N GLY A 131 21.46 -13.02 -0.12
CA GLY A 131 21.09 -12.05 0.90
C GLY A 131 20.58 -12.71 2.20
N LEU A 132 19.88 -13.83 2.08
CA LEU A 132 19.32 -14.56 3.22
C LEU A 132 20.27 -15.65 3.77
N ALA A 133 21.47 -15.81 3.21
CA ALA A 133 22.48 -16.76 3.69
C ALA A 133 22.86 -16.53 5.17
N ILE A 134 22.74 -15.29 5.64
CA ILE A 134 22.97 -14.92 7.04
C ILE A 134 22.02 -15.61 8.02
N LEU A 135 20.86 -16.08 7.56
CA LEU A 135 19.87 -16.80 8.38
C LEU A 135 20.21 -18.28 8.58
N GLY A 136 21.30 -18.76 7.96
CA GLY A 136 21.81 -20.11 8.11
C GLY A 136 21.37 -21.08 7.01
N GLN A 137 22.08 -22.22 6.95
CA GLN A 137 21.92 -23.23 5.90
C GLN A 137 20.53 -23.89 5.88
N GLU A 138 19.94 -24.10 7.04
CA GLU A 138 18.60 -24.69 7.15
C GLU A 138 17.57 -23.78 6.45
N TYR A 139 17.58 -22.47 6.73
CA TYR A 139 16.70 -21.51 6.10
C TYR A 139 16.89 -21.47 4.57
N VAL A 140 18.14 -21.41 4.12
CA VAL A 140 18.46 -21.38 2.69
C VAL A 140 18.02 -22.66 1.97
N SER A 141 18.10 -23.82 2.63
CA SER A 141 17.65 -25.10 2.04
C SER A 141 16.13 -25.11 1.82
N VAL A 142 15.35 -24.62 2.79
CA VAL A 142 13.88 -24.49 2.65
C VAL A 142 13.53 -23.49 1.54
N LEU A 143 14.24 -22.37 1.45
CA LEU A 143 14.02 -21.39 0.39
C LEU A 143 14.32 -21.96 -1.00
N LYS A 144 15.38 -22.75 -1.16
CA LYS A 144 15.69 -23.48 -2.41
C LYS A 144 14.58 -24.45 -2.78
N GLN A 145 14.10 -25.21 -1.80
CA GLN A 145 12.98 -26.13 -2.00
C GLN A 145 11.72 -25.37 -2.45
N ALA A 146 11.41 -24.25 -1.83
CA ALA A 146 10.27 -23.40 -2.21
C ALA A 146 10.30 -22.97 -3.68
N PHE A 147 11.49 -22.59 -4.17
CA PHE A 147 11.65 -22.23 -5.60
C PHE A 147 11.55 -23.45 -6.53
N GLN A 148 12.05 -24.62 -6.11
CA GLN A 148 12.02 -25.84 -6.92
C GLN A 148 10.61 -26.45 -7.00
N GLU A 149 9.85 -26.39 -5.92
CA GLU A 149 8.50 -26.96 -5.83
C GLU A 149 7.39 -25.98 -6.26
N GLY A 150 7.75 -24.76 -6.69
CA GLY A 150 6.79 -23.80 -7.22
C GLY A 150 5.89 -23.16 -6.15
N TRP A 151 6.40 -22.90 -4.93
CA TRP A 151 5.66 -22.22 -3.88
C TRP A 151 5.50 -20.72 -4.15
N VAL A 152 6.17 -20.21 -5.19
CA VAL A 152 6.15 -18.81 -5.59
C VAL A 152 5.49 -18.68 -6.96
N ASP A 153 4.42 -17.92 -7.03
CA ASP A 153 3.82 -17.53 -8.30
C ASP A 153 4.65 -16.42 -8.95
N VAL A 154 5.17 -16.70 -10.14
CA VAL A 154 6.07 -15.80 -10.87
C VAL A 154 5.31 -14.78 -11.70
N TYR A 155 4.11 -15.13 -12.15
CA TYR A 155 3.29 -14.31 -13.01
C TYR A 155 2.12 -13.71 -12.25
N GLU A 156 1.69 -12.52 -12.68
CA GLU A 156 0.54 -11.83 -12.12
C GLU A 156 -0.71 -12.72 -12.23
N LEU A 157 -1.25 -13.11 -11.08
CA LEU A 157 -2.50 -13.88 -11.00
C LEU A 157 -3.68 -12.93 -10.77
N SER A 158 -4.78 -13.19 -11.49
CA SER A 158 -6.05 -12.55 -11.18
C SER A 158 -6.64 -13.16 -9.90
N LEU A 159 -7.27 -12.33 -9.06
CA LEU A 159 -7.98 -12.77 -7.84
C LEU A 159 -9.04 -13.86 -8.07
N ILE A 160 -9.46 -14.07 -9.32
CA ILE A 160 -10.41 -15.15 -9.68
C ILE A 160 -9.76 -16.53 -9.82
N HIS A 161 -8.46 -16.63 -9.68
CA HIS A 161 -7.70 -17.89 -9.77
C HIS A 161 -7.14 -18.38 -8.42
N ILE A 162 -7.54 -17.73 -7.31
CA ILE A 162 -7.22 -18.17 -5.94
C ILE A 162 -8.37 -18.99 -5.39
#